data_af6c092e29327df172e8094355ee97ec
#
_entry.id   af6c092e29327df172e8094355ee97ec
#
_cell.length_a   1.000
_cell.length_b   1.000
_cell.length_c   1.000
_cell.angle_alpha   90.00
_cell.angle_beta   90.00
_cell.angle_gamma   90.00
#
_symmetry.space_group_name_H-M   'P 1'
#
loop_
_entity.id
_entity.type
_entity.pdbx_description
1 polymer ?
#
loop_
_entity_poly.entity_id
_entity_poly.type
_entity_poly.pdbx_seq_one_letter_code
_entity_poly.pdbx_strand_id
1 'polypeptide(L)'
;MYSLDVNFLKDRHLNQTGKGTPAAKISTGINLRKQTPLLIGVGVGAGLLTLTGLLGLILGVQTSETQAKIQQLDAELGQLQAQSKKLEDLRAQLTAVEGENQSLVTVFNQIRPWSAILQEIRQQTPPSVQLTSVQQVEVPAAPDQGQPNPATQLKISGFASSYEAVNDYLLTLQASPFLQGKKTAIESAVLADLPVQVDNEYKNINVTFPQAVQFVITAQLSDTPATQQLLNLTRNGALGVVTRINTLKRQGAIQP
;
A
#
# COMPACT_ATOMS: atom_id res chain seq x y z
N MET A 1 -17.52 -14.73 -36.08
CA MET A 1 -16.35 -15.63 -36.03
C MET A 1 -16.47 -16.61 -37.18
N TYR A 2 -15.74 -16.37 -38.26
CA TYR A 2 -15.66 -17.29 -39.39
C TYR A 2 -14.28 -17.90 -39.38
N SER A 3 -14.19 -19.21 -39.16
CA SER A 3 -12.95 -19.96 -39.26
C SER A 3 -12.80 -20.42 -40.70
N LEU A 4 -11.77 -19.96 -41.39
CA LEU A 4 -11.34 -20.48 -42.68
C LEU A 4 -10.42 -21.66 -42.42
N ASP A 5 -10.96 -22.85 -42.71
CA ASP A 5 -10.21 -24.10 -42.71
C ASP A 5 -9.55 -24.27 -44.10
N VAL A 6 -8.27 -24.01 -44.22
CA VAL A 6 -7.51 -24.17 -45.46
C VAL A 6 -6.64 -25.43 -45.34
N ASN A 7 -7.10 -26.47 -46.00
CA ASN A 7 -6.41 -27.76 -46.06
C ASN A 7 -5.35 -27.79 -47.20
N PHE A 8 -4.06 -27.67 -46.84
CA PHE A 8 -2.90 -27.64 -47.75
C PHE A 8 -2.34 -29.03 -48.14
N LEU A 9 -3.06 -30.12 -47.90
CA LEU A 9 -2.51 -31.48 -48.05
C LEU A 9 -3.02 -32.25 -49.26
N LYS A 10 -3.53 -31.59 -50.31
CA LYS A 10 -4.19 -32.33 -51.39
C LYS A 10 -3.46 -32.38 -52.72
N ASP A 11 -2.16 -32.24 -52.81
CA ASP A 11 -1.44 -32.43 -54.06
C ASP A 11 -0.05 -33.09 -53.82
N ARG A 12 -0.08 -34.36 -53.41
CA ARG A 12 1.07 -35.24 -53.55
C ARG A 12 0.64 -36.47 -54.32
N HIS A 13 0.74 -36.39 -55.61
CA HIS A 13 0.75 -37.59 -56.44
C HIS A 13 2.13 -38.22 -56.40
N LEU A 14 2.20 -39.35 -55.75
CA LEU A 14 3.29 -40.29 -55.82
C LEU A 14 3.23 -40.97 -57.21
N ASN A 15 4.18 -40.70 -58.07
CA ASN A 15 4.46 -41.56 -59.21
C ASN A 15 5.72 -42.39 -58.91
N GLN A 16 5.43 -43.60 -58.50
CA GLN A 16 6.38 -44.70 -58.54
C GLN A 16 6.33 -45.31 -59.93
N THR A 17 7.43 -45.35 -60.64
CA THR A 17 7.73 -46.50 -61.52
C THR A 17 9.23 -46.68 -61.60
N GLY A 18 9.64 -47.79 -61.08
CA GLY A 18 10.98 -48.27 -61.24
C GLY A 18 11.19 -48.89 -62.59
N LYS A 19 12.41 -49.02 -63.00
CA LYS A 19 13.03 -50.21 -63.56
C LYS A 19 14.49 -49.98 -63.79
N GLY A 20 15.24 -50.87 -63.32
CA GLY A 20 16.68 -50.87 -63.39
C GLY A 20 17.28 -51.20 -64.76
N THR A 21 18.52 -50.76 -64.85
CA THR A 21 19.67 -51.49 -65.41
C THR A 21 19.96 -51.46 -66.87
N PRO A 22 21.10 -51.64 -67.36
CA PRO A 22 22.36 -52.20 -66.82
C PRO A 22 23.61 -51.37 -67.10
N ALA A 23 24.68 -51.75 -66.43
CA ALA A 23 26.01 -51.22 -66.63
C ALA A 23 26.55 -51.47 -68.08
N ALA A 24 26.79 -50.42 -68.82
CA ALA A 24 27.57 -50.47 -70.04
C ALA A 24 28.99 -49.99 -69.73
N LYS A 25 29.92 -50.91 -69.88
CA LYS A 25 31.36 -50.63 -69.92
C LYS A 25 31.63 -49.62 -71.02
N ILE A 26 32.02 -48.41 -70.73
CA ILE A 26 32.47 -47.46 -71.73
C ILE A 26 33.99 -47.67 -71.89
N SER A 27 34.36 -48.20 -72.98
CA SER A 27 35.75 -48.27 -73.43
C SER A 27 36.17 -46.85 -73.88
N THR A 28 37.20 -46.36 -73.27
CA THR A 28 37.86 -45.09 -73.54
C THR A 28 38.54 -45.05 -74.89
N GLY A 29 37.94 -44.40 -75.83
CA GLY A 29 38.58 -43.98 -77.08
C GLY A 29 38.17 -42.54 -77.40
N ILE A 30 38.88 -41.56 -76.82
CA ILE A 30 38.60 -40.14 -77.00
C ILE A 30 39.24 -39.63 -78.29
N ASN A 31 38.42 -39.57 -79.37
CA ASN A 31 38.78 -38.90 -80.59
C ASN A 31 38.55 -37.36 -80.38
N LEU A 32 39.59 -36.68 -80.00
CA LEU A 32 39.58 -35.24 -79.56
C LEU A 32 39.31 -34.24 -80.69
N ARG A 33 39.10 -34.62 -81.92
CA ARG A 33 39.03 -33.63 -83.06
C ARG A 33 37.61 -33.36 -83.60
N LYS A 34 36.58 -33.98 -83.11
CA LYS A 34 35.20 -33.72 -83.58
C LYS A 34 34.21 -33.38 -82.36
N GLN A 35 34.72 -33.17 -81.18
CA GLN A 35 33.87 -32.99 -80.00
C GLN A 35 34.07 -31.65 -79.32
N THR A 36 34.66 -30.64 -80.01
CA THR A 36 34.81 -29.28 -79.44
C THR A 36 33.52 -28.66 -79.03
N PRO A 37 32.36 -28.74 -79.70
CA PRO A 37 31.12 -28.17 -79.18
C PRO A 37 30.57 -28.92 -77.91
N LEU A 38 30.85 -30.19 -77.76
CA LEU A 38 30.37 -31.00 -76.62
C LEU A 38 31.22 -30.71 -75.37
N LEU A 39 32.52 -30.50 -75.52
CA LEU A 39 33.39 -30.06 -74.44
C LEU A 39 33.09 -28.65 -73.96
N ILE A 40 32.73 -27.76 -74.87
CA ILE A 40 32.29 -26.40 -74.48
C ILE A 40 30.94 -26.50 -73.74
N GLY A 41 30.00 -27.30 -74.21
CA GLY A 41 28.72 -27.49 -73.53
C GLY A 41 28.86 -28.08 -72.11
N VAL A 42 29.73 -29.12 -71.96
CA VAL A 42 30.01 -29.70 -70.63
C VAL A 42 30.77 -28.70 -69.74
N GLY A 43 31.70 -27.94 -70.29
CA GLY A 43 32.41 -26.88 -69.56
C GLY A 43 31.50 -25.76 -69.05
N VAL A 44 30.60 -25.28 -69.92
CA VAL A 44 29.62 -24.24 -69.53
C VAL A 44 28.61 -24.84 -68.53
N GLY A 45 28.14 -26.08 -68.74
CA GLY A 45 27.23 -26.74 -67.79
C GLY A 45 27.84 -26.94 -66.40
N ALA A 46 29.10 -27.43 -66.38
CA ALA A 46 29.85 -27.58 -65.11
C ALA A 46 30.13 -26.21 -64.45
N GLY A 47 30.44 -25.18 -65.24
CA GLY A 47 30.67 -23.82 -64.76
C GLY A 47 29.41 -23.19 -64.14
N LEU A 48 28.25 -23.44 -64.75
CA LEU A 48 26.97 -22.98 -64.17
C LEU A 48 26.62 -23.71 -62.87
N LEU A 49 26.86 -25.03 -62.79
CA LEU A 49 26.62 -25.79 -61.59
C LEU A 49 27.57 -25.39 -60.43
N THR A 50 28.83 -25.09 -60.74
CA THR A 50 29.76 -24.60 -59.72
C THR A 50 29.43 -23.20 -59.27
N LEU A 51 28.98 -22.32 -60.19
CA LEU A 51 28.56 -20.96 -59.86
C LEU A 51 27.29 -20.95 -58.98
N THR A 52 26.29 -21.78 -59.29
CA THR A 52 25.09 -21.93 -58.48
C THR A 52 25.40 -22.55 -57.10
N GLY A 53 26.30 -23.51 -57.04
CA GLY A 53 26.79 -24.08 -55.79
C GLY A 53 27.51 -23.07 -54.90
N LEU A 54 28.39 -22.23 -55.49
CA LEU A 54 29.08 -21.14 -54.78
C LEU A 54 28.11 -20.07 -54.27
N LEU A 55 27.15 -19.67 -55.08
CA LEU A 55 26.11 -18.73 -54.68
C LEU A 55 25.24 -19.31 -53.53
N GLY A 56 24.88 -20.57 -53.60
CA GLY A 56 24.15 -21.26 -52.53
C GLY A 56 24.92 -21.32 -51.20
N LEU A 57 26.24 -21.54 -51.26
CA LEU A 57 27.10 -21.51 -50.07
C LEU A 57 27.18 -20.09 -49.44
N ILE A 58 27.37 -19.08 -50.28
CA ILE A 58 27.44 -17.66 -49.79
C ILE A 58 26.11 -17.27 -49.15
N LEU A 59 24.97 -17.58 -49.80
CA LEU A 59 23.65 -17.28 -49.28
C LEU A 59 23.36 -18.09 -48.00
N GLY A 60 23.80 -19.37 -47.94
CA GLY A 60 23.67 -20.20 -46.75
C GLY A 60 24.41 -19.65 -45.52
N VAL A 61 25.64 -19.15 -45.73
CA VAL A 61 26.42 -18.52 -44.65
C VAL A 61 25.75 -17.24 -44.17
N GLN A 62 25.31 -16.37 -45.08
CA GLN A 62 24.61 -15.12 -44.70
C GLN A 62 23.28 -15.38 -43.98
N THR A 63 22.56 -16.46 -44.41
CA THR A 63 21.31 -16.82 -43.75
C THR A 63 21.57 -17.36 -42.34
N SER A 64 22.65 -18.15 -42.16
CA SER A 64 23.00 -18.67 -40.85
C SER A 64 23.46 -17.60 -39.86
N GLU A 65 24.24 -16.59 -40.34
CA GLU A 65 24.62 -15.44 -39.52
C GLU A 65 23.40 -14.60 -39.09
N THR A 66 22.49 -14.37 -40.06
CA THR A 66 21.25 -13.62 -39.76
C THR A 66 20.37 -14.38 -38.77
N GLN A 67 20.25 -15.71 -38.93
CA GLN A 67 19.50 -16.55 -38.03
C GLN A 67 20.11 -16.55 -36.60
N ALA A 68 21.45 -16.62 -36.52
CA ALA A 68 22.14 -16.50 -35.23
C ALA A 68 21.90 -15.14 -34.54
N LYS A 69 21.91 -14.03 -35.31
CA LYS A 69 21.60 -12.70 -34.79
C LYS A 69 20.15 -12.59 -34.33
N ILE A 70 19.20 -13.18 -35.07
CA ILE A 70 17.78 -13.22 -34.67
C ILE A 70 17.65 -13.98 -33.34
N GLN A 71 18.26 -15.16 -33.20
CA GLN A 71 18.21 -15.90 -31.94
C GLN A 71 18.84 -15.16 -30.79
N GLN A 72 19.94 -14.46 -31.05
CA GLN A 72 20.58 -13.63 -30.01
C GLN A 72 19.66 -12.45 -29.58
N LEU A 73 19.05 -11.76 -30.54
CA LEU A 73 18.10 -10.68 -30.29
C LEU A 73 16.85 -11.18 -29.56
N ASP A 74 16.32 -12.35 -29.94
CA ASP A 74 15.17 -12.97 -29.28
C ASP A 74 15.50 -13.34 -27.82
N ALA A 75 16.71 -13.86 -27.57
CA ALA A 75 17.20 -14.15 -26.23
C ALA A 75 17.34 -12.86 -25.39
N GLU A 76 17.88 -11.78 -25.99
CA GLU A 76 18.02 -10.48 -25.34
C GLU A 76 16.67 -9.83 -25.07
N LEU A 77 15.73 -9.90 -26.02
CA LEU A 77 14.35 -9.48 -25.83
C LEU A 77 13.66 -10.27 -24.70
N GLY A 78 13.84 -11.57 -24.68
CA GLY A 78 13.33 -12.42 -23.57
C GLY A 78 13.90 -12.02 -22.21
N GLN A 79 15.18 -11.72 -22.16
CA GLN A 79 15.84 -11.26 -20.92
C GLN A 79 15.31 -9.86 -20.49
N LEU A 80 15.16 -8.92 -21.42
CA LEU A 80 14.60 -7.60 -21.15
C LEU A 80 13.15 -7.69 -20.71
N GLN A 81 12.33 -8.54 -21.33
CA GLN A 81 10.95 -8.77 -20.93
C GLN A 81 10.88 -9.38 -19.52
N ALA A 82 11.75 -10.33 -19.18
CA ALA A 82 11.83 -10.91 -17.85
C ALA A 82 12.23 -9.86 -16.79
N GLN A 83 13.19 -8.98 -17.12
CA GLN A 83 13.56 -7.86 -16.24
C GLN A 83 12.43 -6.86 -16.08
N SER A 84 11.72 -6.49 -17.16
CA SER A 84 10.58 -5.60 -17.12
C SER A 84 9.46 -6.17 -16.24
N LYS A 85 9.15 -7.47 -16.41
CA LYS A 85 8.17 -8.16 -15.58
C LYS A 85 8.57 -8.17 -14.11
N LYS A 86 9.85 -8.41 -13.82
CA LYS A 86 10.37 -8.36 -12.45
C LYS A 86 10.24 -6.97 -11.83
N LEU A 87 10.46 -5.91 -12.62
CA LEU A 87 10.26 -4.54 -12.17
C LEU A 87 8.78 -4.23 -11.90
N GLU A 88 7.87 -4.73 -12.74
CA GLU A 88 6.42 -4.62 -12.51
C GLU A 88 6.00 -5.35 -11.23
N ASP A 89 6.47 -6.57 -11.04
CA ASP A 89 6.19 -7.36 -9.83
C ASP A 89 6.71 -6.65 -8.56
N LEU A 90 7.92 -6.10 -8.62
CA LEU A 90 8.47 -5.32 -7.50
C LEU A 90 7.67 -4.04 -7.22
N ARG A 91 7.22 -3.33 -8.26
CA ARG A 91 6.36 -2.15 -8.10
C ARG A 91 5.00 -2.52 -7.49
N ALA A 92 4.41 -3.63 -7.94
CA ALA A 92 3.17 -4.13 -7.37
C ALA A 92 3.32 -4.49 -5.89
N GLN A 93 4.44 -5.14 -5.52
CA GLN A 93 4.75 -5.45 -4.12
C GLN A 93 4.95 -4.18 -3.29
N LEU A 94 5.67 -3.18 -3.80
CA LEU A 94 5.83 -1.88 -3.12
C LEU A 94 4.48 -1.21 -2.88
N THR A 95 3.62 -1.14 -3.90
CA THR A 95 2.28 -0.56 -3.77
C THR A 95 1.41 -1.31 -2.77
N ALA A 96 1.51 -2.65 -2.74
CA ALA A 96 0.80 -3.46 -1.75
C ALA A 96 1.27 -3.17 -0.33
N VAL A 97 2.60 -3.13 -0.09
CA VAL A 97 3.19 -2.79 1.22
C VAL A 97 2.84 -1.36 1.64
N GLU A 98 2.87 -0.41 0.71
CA GLU A 98 2.44 0.97 0.97
C GLU A 98 0.96 1.03 1.38
N GLY A 99 0.09 0.28 0.71
CA GLY A 99 -1.34 0.17 1.06
C GLY A 99 -1.56 -0.46 2.44
N GLU A 100 -0.85 -1.52 2.78
CA GLU A 100 -0.88 -2.13 4.11
C GLU A 100 -0.40 -1.15 5.19
N ASN A 101 0.70 -0.45 4.95
CA ASN A 101 1.23 0.56 5.86
C ASN A 101 0.23 1.70 6.07
N GLN A 102 -0.41 2.19 5.00
CA GLN A 102 -1.42 3.24 5.10
C GLN A 102 -2.64 2.78 5.91
N SER A 103 -3.05 1.54 5.74
CA SER A 103 -4.14 0.94 6.52
C SER A 103 -3.79 0.88 8.01
N LEU A 104 -2.57 0.46 8.35
CA LEU A 104 -2.06 0.47 9.72
C LEU A 104 -2.04 1.88 10.32
N VAL A 105 -1.53 2.87 9.58
CA VAL A 105 -1.52 4.27 10.03
C VAL A 105 -2.92 4.78 10.31
N THR A 106 -3.88 4.43 9.46
CA THR A 106 -5.29 4.80 9.64
C THR A 106 -5.86 4.23 10.92
N VAL A 107 -5.63 2.94 11.20
CA VAL A 107 -6.04 2.30 12.45
C VAL A 107 -5.36 2.96 13.66
N PHE A 108 -4.05 3.25 13.58
CA PHE A 108 -3.34 3.91 14.68
C PHE A 108 -3.83 5.34 14.93
N ASN A 109 -4.21 6.08 13.90
CA ASN A 109 -4.77 7.43 14.06
C ASN A 109 -6.17 7.41 14.70
N GLN A 110 -6.89 6.30 14.62
CA GLN A 110 -8.19 6.12 15.29
C GLN A 110 -8.04 5.74 16.78
N ILE A 111 -6.88 5.24 17.20
CA ILE A 111 -6.64 4.89 18.59
C ILE A 111 -6.56 6.18 19.43
N ARG A 112 -7.51 6.36 20.34
CA ARG A 112 -7.49 7.47 21.30
C ARG A 112 -6.55 7.16 22.45
N PRO A 113 -5.53 7.98 22.71
CA PRO A 113 -4.56 7.75 23.80
C PRO A 113 -5.14 8.15 25.16
N TRP A 114 -6.06 7.37 25.68
CA TRP A 114 -6.80 7.64 26.91
C TRP A 114 -5.89 7.96 28.10
N SER A 115 -4.76 7.25 28.23
CA SER A 115 -3.79 7.51 29.30
C SER A 115 -3.25 8.94 29.26
N ALA A 116 -2.94 9.46 28.06
CA ALA A 116 -2.47 10.82 27.91
C ALA A 116 -3.59 11.86 28.18
N ILE A 117 -4.80 11.58 27.70
CA ILE A 117 -5.96 12.47 27.91
C ILE A 117 -6.30 12.58 29.40
N LEU A 118 -6.38 11.45 30.10
CA LEU A 118 -6.67 11.46 31.53
C LEU A 118 -5.53 12.08 32.35
N GLN A 119 -4.29 11.86 31.96
CA GLN A 119 -3.14 12.49 32.62
C GLN A 119 -3.15 14.03 32.42
N GLU A 120 -3.48 14.49 31.23
CA GLU A 120 -3.63 15.92 30.93
C GLU A 120 -4.76 16.53 31.77
N ILE A 121 -5.96 15.93 31.80
CA ILE A 121 -7.08 16.37 32.62
C ILE A 121 -6.66 16.48 34.08
N ARG A 122 -5.96 15.44 34.60
CA ARG A 122 -5.46 15.41 35.97
C ARG A 122 -4.47 16.55 36.24
N GLN A 123 -3.54 16.81 35.34
CA GLN A 123 -2.52 17.87 35.51
C GLN A 123 -3.13 19.26 35.45
N GLN A 124 -4.18 19.43 34.66
CA GLN A 124 -4.87 20.69 34.48
C GLN A 124 -5.95 20.97 35.54
N THR A 125 -6.28 19.98 36.37
CA THR A 125 -7.26 20.15 37.45
C THR A 125 -6.68 21.01 38.58
N PRO A 126 -7.24 22.19 38.81
CA PRO A 126 -6.76 23.07 39.90
C PRO A 126 -7.15 22.54 41.27
N PRO A 127 -6.47 22.92 42.36
CA PRO A 127 -6.77 22.46 43.72
C PRO A 127 -8.20 22.78 44.22
N SER A 128 -8.82 23.78 43.59
CA SER A 128 -10.19 24.22 43.92
C SER A 128 -11.26 23.34 43.28
N VAL A 129 -10.86 22.34 42.45
CA VAL A 129 -11.75 21.45 41.70
C VAL A 129 -11.46 20.02 42.09
N GLN A 130 -12.51 19.28 42.40
CA GLN A 130 -12.46 17.83 42.65
C GLN A 130 -13.28 17.06 41.58
N LEU A 131 -12.62 16.23 40.84
CA LEU A 131 -13.30 15.39 39.82
C LEU A 131 -13.94 14.16 40.48
N THR A 132 -15.17 13.89 40.11
CA THR A 132 -15.92 12.71 40.57
C THR A 132 -15.92 11.63 39.49
N SER A 133 -16.15 12.00 38.23
CA SER A 133 -16.15 11.06 37.11
C SER A 133 -15.76 11.71 35.79
N VAL A 134 -15.13 10.88 34.94
CA VAL A 134 -14.87 11.21 33.54
C VAL A 134 -15.43 10.04 32.72
N GLN A 135 -16.42 10.34 31.90
CA GLN A 135 -17.13 9.35 31.10
C GLN A 135 -17.02 9.68 29.63
N GLN A 136 -16.83 8.67 28.80
CA GLN A 136 -16.95 8.79 27.36
C GLN A 136 -18.41 8.63 26.96
N VAL A 137 -18.90 9.58 26.18
CA VAL A 137 -20.25 9.54 25.61
C VAL A 137 -20.12 9.61 24.09
N GLU A 138 -20.75 8.70 23.40
CA GLU A 138 -20.86 8.75 21.94
C GLU A 138 -22.08 9.60 21.59
N VAL A 139 -21.85 10.67 20.84
CA VAL A 139 -22.94 11.49 20.29
C VAL A 139 -23.22 10.96 18.89
N PRO A 140 -24.47 10.54 18.62
CA PRO A 140 -24.87 10.14 17.27
C PRO A 140 -24.51 11.24 16.27
N ALA A 141 -23.89 10.88 15.17
CA ALA A 141 -23.60 11.82 14.10
C ALA A 141 -24.92 12.45 13.62
N ALA A 142 -24.97 13.77 13.56
CA ALA A 142 -26.11 14.45 12.96
C ALA A 142 -26.24 14.00 11.49
N PRO A 143 -27.44 13.66 11.01
CA PRO A 143 -27.62 13.06 9.67
C PRO A 143 -27.17 13.97 8.52
N ASP A 144 -26.94 15.24 8.76
CA ASP A 144 -26.61 16.24 7.72
C ASP A 144 -25.12 16.53 7.51
N GLN A 145 -24.19 15.93 8.27
CA GLN A 145 -22.77 16.34 8.18
C GLN A 145 -21.82 15.33 7.55
N GLY A 146 -22.29 14.28 6.93
CA GLY A 146 -21.44 13.36 6.13
C GLY A 146 -20.20 12.78 6.85
N GLN A 147 -20.10 12.91 8.18
CA GLN A 147 -19.00 12.36 8.97
C GLN A 147 -19.29 10.91 9.36
N PRO A 148 -18.45 9.97 8.95
CA PRO A 148 -18.70 8.54 9.14
C PRO A 148 -18.50 8.04 10.59
N ASN A 149 -18.02 8.88 11.52
CA ASN A 149 -17.75 8.45 12.89
C ASN A 149 -18.56 9.29 13.90
N PRO A 150 -19.19 8.65 14.90
CA PRO A 150 -19.82 9.36 16.02
C PRO A 150 -18.77 10.22 16.73
N ALA A 151 -19.12 11.47 16.99
CA ALA A 151 -18.24 12.36 17.72
C ALA A 151 -18.08 11.84 19.15
N THR A 152 -16.84 11.57 19.56
CA THR A 152 -16.56 11.14 20.93
C THR A 152 -16.50 12.34 21.84
N GLN A 153 -17.44 12.44 22.76
CA GLN A 153 -17.47 13.46 23.81
C GLN A 153 -17.02 12.88 25.14
N LEU A 154 -16.38 13.73 25.94
CA LEU A 154 -16.11 13.48 27.33
C LEU A 154 -17.11 14.27 28.19
N LYS A 155 -17.70 13.58 29.13
CA LYS A 155 -18.50 14.17 30.20
C LYS A 155 -17.68 14.14 31.49
N ILE A 156 -17.28 15.33 31.96
CA ILE A 156 -16.45 15.52 33.14
C ILE A 156 -17.34 16.07 34.23
N SER A 157 -17.46 15.34 35.33
CA SER A 157 -18.30 15.76 36.47
C SER A 157 -17.46 15.89 37.72
N GLY A 158 -17.81 16.84 38.55
CA GLY A 158 -17.07 17.10 39.79
C GLY A 158 -17.71 18.18 40.65
N PHE A 159 -16.96 18.59 41.64
CA PHE A 159 -17.28 19.68 42.56
C PHE A 159 -16.19 20.74 42.52
N ALA A 160 -16.58 22.00 42.60
CA ALA A 160 -15.66 23.13 42.67
C ALA A 160 -16.04 24.05 43.87
N SER A 161 -15.08 24.78 44.37
CA SER A 161 -15.29 25.70 45.49
C SER A 161 -16.19 26.90 45.13
N SER A 162 -16.24 27.27 43.85
CA SER A 162 -17.03 28.42 43.35
C SER A 162 -17.33 28.25 41.85
N TYR A 163 -18.27 29.06 41.35
CA TYR A 163 -18.57 29.14 39.90
C TYR A 163 -17.37 29.68 39.10
N GLU A 164 -16.56 30.54 39.68
CA GLU A 164 -15.35 31.08 39.06
C GLU A 164 -14.33 29.93 38.85
N ALA A 165 -14.14 29.04 39.86
CA ALA A 165 -13.27 27.91 39.76
C ALA A 165 -13.72 26.94 38.65
N VAL A 166 -15.02 26.75 38.41
CA VAL A 166 -15.55 25.99 37.27
C VAL A 166 -15.20 26.65 35.96
N ASN A 167 -15.36 27.97 35.87
CA ASN A 167 -15.04 28.72 34.66
C ASN A 167 -13.54 28.68 34.34
N ASP A 168 -12.68 28.87 35.33
CA ASP A 168 -11.22 28.79 35.16
C ASP A 168 -10.79 27.39 34.68
N TYR A 169 -11.41 26.38 35.27
CA TYR A 169 -11.17 25.01 34.84
C TYR A 169 -11.65 24.75 33.41
N LEU A 170 -12.82 25.29 33.02
CA LEU A 170 -13.30 25.25 31.65
C LEU A 170 -12.28 25.87 30.68
N LEU A 171 -11.78 27.08 30.98
CA LEU A 171 -10.80 27.78 30.14
C LEU A 171 -9.50 26.94 30.00
N THR A 172 -9.07 26.33 31.07
CA THR A 172 -7.89 25.43 31.05
C THR A 172 -8.13 24.22 30.16
N LEU A 173 -9.31 23.61 30.25
CA LEU A 173 -9.69 22.48 29.37
C LEU A 173 -9.80 22.89 27.90
N GLN A 174 -10.31 24.10 27.63
CA GLN A 174 -10.41 24.65 26.27
C GLN A 174 -9.03 24.86 25.62
N ALA A 175 -7.99 25.12 26.42
CA ALA A 175 -6.61 25.27 25.97
C ALA A 175 -5.91 23.93 25.73
N SER A 176 -6.51 22.79 26.12
CA SER A 176 -5.91 21.46 25.98
C SER A 176 -5.78 21.03 24.50
N PRO A 177 -4.63 20.52 24.07
CA PRO A 177 -4.44 20.03 22.71
C PRO A 177 -5.24 18.77 22.39
N PHE A 178 -5.72 18.04 23.40
CA PHE A 178 -6.52 16.84 23.24
C PHE A 178 -8.01 17.09 23.10
N LEU A 179 -8.46 18.32 23.38
CA LEU A 179 -9.87 18.73 23.36
C LEU A 179 -10.12 19.79 22.28
N GLN A 180 -11.34 19.83 21.78
CA GLN A 180 -11.78 20.90 20.89
C GLN A 180 -12.32 22.05 21.74
N GLY A 181 -11.52 23.10 21.97
CA GLY A 181 -11.87 24.20 22.84
C GLY A 181 -13.24 24.86 22.53
N LYS A 182 -13.55 25.02 21.23
CA LYS A 182 -14.84 25.58 20.77
C LYS A 182 -16.06 24.72 21.09
N LYS A 183 -15.85 23.43 21.33
CA LYS A 183 -16.89 22.42 21.63
C LYS A 183 -16.77 21.92 23.07
N THR A 184 -16.03 22.61 23.91
CA THR A 184 -15.92 22.35 25.34
C THR A 184 -16.73 23.41 26.06
N ALA A 185 -17.76 22.96 26.79
CA ALA A 185 -18.72 23.85 27.45
C ALA A 185 -19.23 23.28 28.77
N ILE A 186 -19.70 24.15 29.66
CA ILE A 186 -20.40 23.73 30.87
C ILE A 186 -21.81 23.31 30.47
N GLU A 187 -22.18 22.08 30.78
CA GLU A 187 -23.54 21.57 30.61
C GLU A 187 -24.43 21.97 31.77
N SER A 188 -23.89 21.88 33.00
CA SER A 188 -24.59 22.32 34.21
C SER A 188 -23.59 22.74 35.29
N ALA A 189 -23.98 23.70 36.12
CA ALA A 189 -23.28 24.07 37.34
C ALA A 189 -24.31 24.51 38.39
N VAL A 190 -24.42 23.77 39.47
CA VAL A 190 -25.43 23.97 40.53
C VAL A 190 -24.77 23.90 41.88
N LEU A 191 -25.15 24.80 42.77
CA LEU A 191 -24.71 24.75 44.15
C LEU A 191 -25.36 23.55 44.85
N ALA A 192 -24.56 22.69 45.44
CA ALA A 192 -25.00 21.46 46.09
C ALA A 192 -24.18 21.20 47.34
N ASP A 193 -24.77 20.48 48.29
CA ASP A 193 -24.04 20.02 49.47
C ASP A 193 -23.03 18.95 49.07
N LEU A 194 -21.80 19.03 49.62
CA LEU A 194 -20.78 18.05 49.37
C LEU A 194 -21.25 16.68 49.91
N PRO A 195 -21.14 15.62 49.10
CA PRO A 195 -21.47 14.23 49.54
C PRO A 195 -20.39 13.73 50.51
N VAL A 196 -20.44 14.11 51.75
CA VAL A 196 -19.53 13.66 52.79
C VAL A 196 -20.09 12.38 53.39
N GLN A 197 -19.32 11.30 53.36
CA GLN A 197 -19.65 10.10 54.11
C GLN A 197 -19.31 10.34 55.58
N VAL A 198 -20.31 10.49 56.43
CA VAL A 198 -20.16 10.56 57.88
C VAL A 198 -20.14 9.13 58.44
N ASP A 199 -19.10 8.80 59.16
CA ASP A 199 -19.00 7.52 59.85
C ASP A 199 -20.17 7.35 60.82
N ASN A 200 -20.66 6.12 60.96
CA ASN A 200 -21.84 5.80 61.76
C ASN A 200 -21.74 6.28 63.23
N GLU A 201 -20.53 6.44 63.74
CA GLU A 201 -20.23 6.92 65.07
C GLU A 201 -20.61 8.41 65.29
N TYR A 202 -20.66 9.20 64.20
CA TYR A 202 -20.90 10.64 64.25
C TYR A 202 -22.25 11.10 63.68
N LYS A 203 -23.17 10.15 63.38
CA LYS A 203 -24.49 10.44 62.80
C LYS A 203 -25.37 11.39 63.62
N ASN A 204 -25.11 11.53 64.91
CA ASN A 204 -25.90 12.38 65.80
C ASN A 204 -25.35 13.81 65.95
N ILE A 205 -24.28 14.16 65.25
CA ILE A 205 -23.71 15.49 65.25
C ILE A 205 -24.33 16.28 64.09
N ASN A 206 -24.98 17.36 64.38
CA ASN A 206 -25.53 18.25 63.35
C ASN A 206 -24.37 19.04 62.67
N VAL A 207 -23.80 18.48 61.64
CA VAL A 207 -22.71 19.07 60.90
C VAL A 207 -23.27 19.76 59.66
N THR A 208 -23.10 21.07 59.57
CA THR A 208 -23.39 21.82 58.33
C THR A 208 -22.21 21.63 57.39
N PHE A 209 -22.42 20.91 56.30
CA PHE A 209 -21.39 20.70 55.28
C PHE A 209 -21.20 21.93 54.42
N PRO A 210 -19.98 22.26 54.02
CA PRO A 210 -19.75 23.35 53.13
C PRO A 210 -20.40 23.07 51.77
N GLN A 211 -21.05 24.03 51.22
CA GLN A 211 -21.62 23.99 49.86
C GLN A 211 -20.52 24.07 48.81
N ALA A 212 -20.67 23.31 47.76
CA ALA A 212 -19.78 23.31 46.60
C ALA A 212 -20.61 23.39 45.32
N VAL A 213 -20.00 23.85 44.27
CA VAL A 213 -20.62 23.88 42.95
C VAL A 213 -20.42 22.53 42.28
N GLN A 214 -21.48 21.73 42.16
CA GLN A 214 -21.50 20.55 41.37
C GLN A 214 -21.55 20.95 39.89
N PHE A 215 -20.61 20.47 39.09
CA PHE A 215 -20.57 20.83 37.69
C PHE A 215 -20.51 19.58 36.78
N VAL A 216 -20.96 19.80 35.55
CA VAL A 216 -20.81 18.87 34.45
C VAL A 216 -20.30 19.70 33.25
N ILE A 217 -19.13 19.30 32.75
CA ILE A 217 -18.52 19.86 31.54
C ILE A 217 -18.55 18.80 30.46
N THR A 218 -19.01 19.18 29.28
CA THR A 218 -18.91 18.36 28.07
C THR A 218 -17.77 18.87 27.20
N ALA A 219 -16.90 17.98 26.76
CA ALA A 219 -15.76 18.31 25.92
C ALA A 219 -15.67 17.34 24.76
N GLN A 220 -15.57 17.83 23.54
CA GLN A 220 -15.31 16.98 22.39
C GLN A 220 -13.82 16.70 22.24
N LEU A 221 -13.46 15.46 21.96
CA LEU A 221 -12.07 15.09 21.68
C LEU A 221 -11.59 15.71 20.37
N SER A 222 -10.32 16.09 20.35
CA SER A 222 -9.65 16.59 19.15
C SER A 222 -9.56 15.51 18.09
N ASP A 223 -9.81 15.89 16.83
CA ASP A 223 -9.64 15.00 15.66
C ASP A 223 -8.19 14.97 15.16
N THR A 224 -7.29 15.70 15.81
CA THR A 224 -5.87 15.74 15.46
C THR A 224 -5.26 14.34 15.63
N PRO A 225 -4.66 13.76 14.59
CA PRO A 225 -4.06 12.44 14.65
C PRO A 225 -2.99 12.33 15.73
N ALA A 226 -2.89 11.16 16.38
CA ALA A 226 -1.87 10.89 17.39
C ALA A 226 -0.44 11.10 16.86
N THR A 227 -0.22 10.86 15.57
CA THR A 227 1.06 11.09 14.88
C THR A 227 1.52 12.55 14.87
N GLN A 228 0.57 13.49 14.92
CA GLN A 228 0.85 14.94 14.99
C GLN A 228 0.96 15.47 16.44
N GLN A 229 0.50 14.70 17.41
CA GLN A 229 0.52 15.06 18.82
C GLN A 229 1.64 14.43 19.63
N LEU A 230 2.70 13.92 18.98
CA LEU A 230 3.80 13.17 19.62
C LEU A 230 4.41 13.88 20.83
N LEU A 231 4.61 15.21 20.75
CA LEU A 231 5.17 15.99 21.85
C LEU A 231 4.26 15.98 23.09
N ASN A 232 2.96 16.18 22.86
CA ASN A 232 1.96 16.18 23.93
C ASN A 232 1.79 14.78 24.53
N LEU A 233 1.80 13.74 23.68
CA LEU A 233 1.76 12.34 24.12
C LEU A 233 2.97 11.96 24.97
N THR A 234 4.16 12.45 24.60
CA THR A 234 5.39 12.22 25.38
C THR A 234 5.32 12.91 26.74
N ARG A 235 4.88 14.15 26.78
CA ARG A 235 4.71 14.92 28.03
C ARG A 235 3.71 14.29 28.98
N ASN A 236 2.65 13.70 28.43
CA ASN A 236 1.58 13.06 29.21
C ASN A 236 1.79 11.53 29.44
N GLY A 237 3.03 11.05 29.23
CA GLY A 237 3.41 9.69 29.62
C GLY A 237 2.84 8.58 28.75
N ALA A 238 2.28 8.87 27.57
CA ALA A 238 1.79 7.87 26.62
C ALA A 238 2.93 7.20 25.84
N LEU A 239 3.98 6.77 26.54
CA LEU A 239 5.22 6.24 25.95
C LEU A 239 4.98 5.04 25.02
N GLY A 240 4.01 4.17 25.34
CA GLY A 240 3.69 3.03 24.49
C GLY A 240 3.18 3.43 23.09
N VAL A 241 2.35 4.46 23.02
CA VAL A 241 1.85 5.02 21.75
C VAL A 241 2.98 5.71 20.98
N VAL A 242 3.78 6.52 21.68
CA VAL A 242 4.93 7.23 21.12
C VAL A 242 5.95 6.24 20.53
N THR A 243 6.28 5.17 21.25
CA THR A 243 7.21 4.14 20.78
C THR A 243 6.70 3.46 19.50
N ARG A 244 5.43 3.12 19.45
CA ARG A 244 4.81 2.50 18.26
C ARG A 244 4.84 3.45 17.06
N ILE A 245 4.46 4.72 17.25
CA ILE A 245 4.52 5.73 16.18
C ILE A 245 5.95 5.91 15.69
N ASN A 246 6.93 5.98 16.57
CA ASN A 246 8.34 6.11 16.20
C ASN A 246 8.87 4.85 15.47
N THR A 247 8.35 3.67 15.79
CA THR A 247 8.69 2.43 15.06
C THR A 247 8.13 2.48 13.64
N LEU A 248 6.87 2.88 13.47
CA LEU A 248 6.24 3.04 12.15
C LEU A 248 6.94 4.12 11.31
N LYS A 249 7.39 5.23 11.92
CA LYS A 249 8.22 6.24 11.24
C LYS A 249 9.55 5.66 10.75
N ARG A 250 10.23 4.87 11.58
CA ARG A 250 11.49 4.21 11.19
C ARG A 250 11.32 3.17 10.09
N GLN A 251 10.16 2.53 10.02
CA GLN A 251 9.80 1.59 8.96
C GLN A 251 9.32 2.26 7.67
N GLY A 252 9.25 3.61 7.65
CA GLY A 252 8.79 4.36 6.49
C GLY A 252 7.27 4.33 6.27
N ALA A 253 6.51 3.76 7.20
CA ALA A 253 5.06 3.70 7.11
C ALA A 253 4.40 5.07 7.35
N ILE A 254 5.05 5.96 8.08
CA ILE A 254 4.61 7.34 8.35
C ILE A 254 5.71 8.28 7.87
N GLN A 255 5.35 9.19 6.97
CA GLN A 255 6.28 10.25 6.55
C GLN A 255 6.56 11.21 7.72
N PRO A 256 7.78 11.75 7.81
CA PRO A 256 8.18 12.65 8.91
C PRO A 256 7.40 13.96 8.94
#